data_a4bde6037a7bf7f8d878728ba0f9743f
#
_entry.id   a4bde6037a7bf7f8d878728ba0f9743f
#
_cell.length_a   1.000
_cell.length_b   1.000
_cell.length_c   1.000
_cell.angle_alpha   90.00
_cell.angle_beta   90.00
_cell.angle_gamma   90.00
#
_symmetry.space_group_name_H-M   'P 1'
#
loop_
_entity.id
_entity.type
_entity.pdbx_description
1 polymer ?
#
loop_
_entity_poly.entity_id
_entity_poly.type
_entity_poly.pdbx_seq_one_letter_code
_entity_poly.pdbx_strand_id
1 'polypeptide(L)'
;MSRYKVENIIRKAKKTKSGTPGELPQILNKEFGPELSIPLSNIYRNIVQTGLWPDSWKIEHGLPLKKTSQPENEDQIRIISLTPFFSKIFEKIVMTWLLEYLQEHLDWSQYGGQKGNSVSHYLIDFINFVSYNQDIKNIHAVLAVAVDFSKAFNRQNHNILIELLSDLGVPGWLLRIVMGFLENRQLEVHFKGEKSERKNLPGGGPQGTILGMFLFLILINAAGFRDQIKNTGQIITQPGVNKRKPMETIHMKFIDDMTVAESIYLKENLVENPEPIQPFQYHERTGHILPAEKSCVQTLLSELTEYTEQHQMKLNHEKTKAILFNNAVKYDFQPNLTLQDGSQIQVVDEIRLLGVQVRADLSWSSNTTAICQAAYSRLWMLRRLKPLGASESELLDVYDKQIRCMVEFCTPVWTPGLTKAEENQIERIQKAAFSIILDRRYTSYARALAYFKRTTLSSRRTELNLKFAKKCLSSEKYQHWFCLNKPSDQLSKTRSIDTNRLVPVEARTKGFLKSPIAYLTRLINEEQ
;
A
#
# COMPACT_ATOMS: atom_id res chain seq x y z
N MET A 1 8.94 -22.79 -24.52
CA MET A 1 9.90 -21.92 -23.78
C MET A 1 11.18 -21.79 -24.59
N SER A 2 11.58 -20.56 -25.01
CA SER A 2 12.83 -20.36 -25.75
C SER A 2 13.99 -20.07 -24.80
N ARG A 3 15.19 -20.57 -25.15
CA ARG A 3 16.44 -20.27 -24.45
C ARG A 3 16.67 -18.77 -24.24
N TYR A 4 16.47 -17.98 -25.29
CA TYR A 4 16.66 -16.51 -25.24
C TYR A 4 15.73 -15.79 -24.25
N LYS A 5 14.49 -16.27 -24.08
CA LYS A 5 13.55 -15.71 -23.08
C LYS A 5 14.08 -15.97 -21.66
N VAL A 6 14.58 -17.19 -21.39
CA VAL A 6 15.15 -17.56 -20.08
C VAL A 6 16.41 -16.74 -19.80
N GLU A 7 17.35 -16.68 -20.74
CA GLU A 7 18.59 -15.90 -20.62
C GLU A 7 18.29 -14.42 -20.33
N ASN A 8 17.35 -13.80 -21.05
CA ASN A 8 16.99 -12.40 -20.86
C ASN A 8 16.43 -12.12 -19.46
N ILE A 9 15.66 -13.06 -18.89
CA ILE A 9 15.14 -12.93 -17.54
C ILE A 9 16.27 -13.05 -16.51
N ILE A 10 17.18 -14.01 -16.67
CA ILE A 10 18.35 -14.16 -15.80
C ILE A 10 19.20 -12.88 -15.85
N ARG A 11 19.47 -12.34 -17.03
CA ARG A 11 20.25 -11.12 -17.24
C ARG A 11 19.62 -9.91 -16.53
N LYS A 12 18.29 -9.81 -16.49
CA LYS A 12 17.55 -8.73 -15.81
C LYS A 12 17.43 -8.92 -14.29
N ALA A 13 17.81 -10.08 -13.73
CA ALA A 13 17.77 -10.32 -12.30
C ALA A 13 18.72 -9.37 -11.54
N LYS A 14 18.41 -9.08 -10.28
CA LYS A 14 19.27 -8.23 -9.42
C LYS A 14 20.62 -8.92 -9.18
N LYS A 15 21.72 -8.15 -9.20
CA LYS A 15 23.04 -8.64 -8.77
C LYS A 15 23.10 -8.62 -7.25
N THR A 16 22.91 -9.76 -6.59
CA THR A 16 23.08 -9.89 -5.14
C THR A 16 24.14 -10.95 -4.82
N LYS A 17 24.89 -10.71 -3.74
CA LYS A 17 25.86 -11.69 -3.22
C LYS A 17 25.19 -12.75 -2.35
N SER A 18 23.91 -12.58 -2.00
CA SER A 18 23.10 -13.53 -1.26
C SER A 18 22.40 -14.52 -2.20
N GLY A 19 22.15 -15.71 -1.72
CA GLY A 19 21.37 -16.77 -2.38
C GLY A 19 20.47 -17.47 -1.36
N THR A 20 19.62 -18.37 -1.82
CA THR A 20 18.90 -19.31 -0.97
C THR A 20 19.91 -20.26 -0.30
N PRO A 21 19.70 -20.72 0.94
CA PRO A 21 20.60 -21.66 1.57
C PRO A 21 20.86 -22.90 0.68
N GLY A 22 22.14 -23.22 0.45
CA GLY A 22 22.53 -24.33 -0.42
C GLY A 22 22.62 -24.00 -1.91
N GLU A 23 22.34 -22.77 -2.33
CA GLU A 23 22.48 -22.33 -3.72
C GLU A 23 23.67 -21.40 -3.93
N LEU A 24 24.11 -21.30 -5.19
CA LEU A 24 25.10 -20.32 -5.61
C LEU A 24 24.57 -18.89 -5.45
N PRO A 25 25.42 -17.91 -5.09
CA PRO A 25 25.05 -16.50 -5.09
C PRO A 25 24.45 -16.06 -6.42
N GLN A 26 23.41 -15.21 -6.38
CA GLN A 26 22.69 -14.77 -7.60
C GLN A 26 23.62 -14.09 -8.62
N ILE A 27 24.70 -13.46 -8.18
CA ILE A 27 25.68 -12.84 -9.08
C ILE A 27 26.31 -13.88 -10.01
N LEU A 28 26.64 -15.09 -9.51
CA LEU A 28 27.19 -16.17 -10.33
C LEU A 28 26.15 -16.71 -11.30
N ASN A 29 24.92 -16.96 -10.84
CA ASN A 29 23.82 -17.39 -11.71
C ASN A 29 23.58 -16.42 -12.86
N LYS A 30 23.82 -15.12 -12.64
CA LYS A 30 23.68 -14.10 -13.67
C LYS A 30 24.84 -14.09 -14.66
N GLU A 31 26.08 -14.25 -14.20
CA GLU A 31 27.27 -14.31 -15.08
C GLU A 31 27.22 -15.53 -16.01
N PHE A 32 26.79 -16.68 -15.53
CA PHE A 32 26.60 -17.91 -16.32
C PHE A 32 25.21 -18.04 -16.93
N GLY A 33 24.51 -16.93 -17.11
CA GLY A 33 23.16 -16.90 -17.68
C GLY A 33 23.00 -17.58 -19.03
N PRO A 34 23.90 -17.34 -20.02
CA PRO A 34 23.88 -18.01 -21.33
C PRO A 34 23.97 -19.54 -21.23
N GLU A 35 24.89 -20.06 -20.42
CA GLU A 35 25.12 -21.51 -20.23
C GLU A 35 23.91 -22.14 -19.49
N LEU A 36 23.48 -21.52 -18.40
CA LEU A 36 22.37 -21.99 -17.58
C LEU A 36 21.03 -21.95 -18.33
N SER A 37 20.87 -21.05 -19.30
CA SER A 37 19.63 -20.92 -20.07
C SER A 37 19.25 -22.16 -20.86
N ILE A 38 20.26 -23.01 -21.26
CA ILE A 38 20.03 -24.24 -22.03
C ILE A 38 19.35 -25.31 -21.17
N PRO A 39 19.94 -25.80 -20.06
CA PRO A 39 19.30 -26.81 -19.21
C PRO A 39 18.00 -26.29 -18.60
N LEU A 40 17.94 -25.02 -18.17
CA LEU A 40 16.75 -24.44 -17.60
C LEU A 40 15.58 -24.38 -18.58
N SER A 41 15.82 -24.05 -19.85
CA SER A 41 14.76 -24.06 -20.86
C SER A 41 14.19 -25.45 -21.10
N ASN A 42 14.98 -26.52 -20.91
CA ASN A 42 14.50 -27.90 -20.97
C ASN A 42 13.66 -28.26 -19.75
N ILE A 43 14.12 -27.92 -18.54
CA ILE A 43 13.37 -28.14 -17.30
C ILE A 43 12.01 -27.40 -17.37
N TYR A 44 12.00 -26.14 -17.77
CA TYR A 44 10.77 -25.36 -17.87
C TYR A 44 9.81 -25.89 -18.94
N ARG A 45 10.33 -26.42 -20.08
CA ARG A 45 9.49 -27.10 -21.07
C ARG A 45 8.85 -28.37 -20.50
N ASN A 46 9.61 -29.15 -19.74
CA ASN A 46 9.08 -30.32 -19.08
C ASN A 46 7.95 -29.96 -18.09
N ILE A 47 8.15 -28.91 -17.26
CA ILE A 47 7.09 -28.44 -16.34
C ILE A 47 5.85 -28.01 -17.13
N VAL A 48 6.00 -27.31 -18.26
CA VAL A 48 4.86 -26.88 -19.08
C VAL A 48 4.09 -28.08 -19.65
N GLN A 49 4.79 -29.15 -20.03
CA GLN A 49 4.18 -30.35 -20.61
C GLN A 49 3.49 -31.22 -19.54
N THR A 50 4.12 -31.37 -18.39
CA THR A 50 3.70 -32.34 -17.36
C THR A 50 2.93 -31.70 -16.19
N GLY A 51 3.15 -30.40 -15.93
CA GLY A 51 2.71 -29.73 -14.70
C GLY A 51 3.64 -30.00 -13.49
N LEU A 52 4.61 -30.91 -13.61
CA LEU A 52 5.41 -31.37 -12.47
C LEU A 52 6.62 -30.46 -12.24
N TRP A 53 6.65 -29.81 -11.08
CA TRP A 53 7.79 -29.02 -10.62
C TRP A 53 8.84 -29.91 -9.95
N PRO A 54 10.14 -29.61 -10.08
CA PRO A 54 11.19 -30.34 -9.35
C PRO A 54 10.94 -30.32 -7.83
N ASP A 55 11.07 -31.44 -7.14
CA ASP A 55 10.82 -31.54 -5.70
C ASP A 55 11.73 -30.63 -4.89
N SER A 56 12.97 -30.43 -5.31
CA SER A 56 13.91 -29.50 -4.69
C SER A 56 13.42 -28.04 -4.72
N TRP A 57 12.54 -27.66 -5.66
CA TRP A 57 11.97 -26.32 -5.75
C TRP A 57 10.72 -26.15 -4.88
N LYS A 58 10.18 -27.22 -4.36
CA LYS A 58 9.03 -27.24 -3.44
C LYS A 58 9.44 -27.14 -1.96
N ILE A 59 10.75 -27.20 -1.66
CA ILE A 59 11.28 -27.02 -0.32
C ILE A 59 11.42 -25.52 -0.03
N GLU A 60 10.72 -25.03 0.98
CA GLU A 60 10.78 -23.66 1.45
C GLU A 60 11.76 -23.54 2.61
N HIS A 61 12.80 -22.74 2.46
CA HIS A 61 13.70 -22.41 3.55
C HIS A 61 13.11 -21.22 4.33
N GLY A 62 12.47 -21.50 5.45
CA GLY A 62 11.78 -20.52 6.28
C GLY A 62 12.75 -19.73 7.16
N LEU A 63 12.77 -18.41 7.00
CA LEU A 63 13.48 -17.51 7.91
C LEU A 63 12.49 -16.87 8.90
N PRO A 64 12.60 -17.12 10.22
CA PRO A 64 11.73 -16.52 11.20
C PRO A 64 12.12 -15.05 11.44
N LEU A 65 11.20 -14.13 11.18
CA LEU A 65 11.33 -12.72 11.46
C LEU A 65 10.39 -12.32 12.60
N LYS A 66 10.92 -11.63 13.59
CA LYS A 66 10.13 -11.10 14.70
C LYS A 66 9.23 -9.97 14.23
N LYS A 67 7.93 -10.02 14.56
CA LYS A 67 6.99 -8.91 14.36
C LYS A 67 7.10 -7.86 15.47
N THR A 68 7.51 -8.29 16.68
CA THR A 68 7.72 -7.46 17.88
C THR A 68 9.15 -7.59 18.37
N SER A 69 9.60 -6.68 19.23
CA SER A 69 10.97 -6.73 19.81
C SER A 69 11.19 -7.99 20.67
N GLN A 70 10.16 -8.42 21.38
CA GLN A 70 10.15 -9.62 22.22
C GLN A 70 8.89 -10.43 21.89
N PRO A 71 8.96 -11.42 20.98
CA PRO A 71 7.83 -12.27 20.67
C PRO A 71 7.58 -13.24 21.82
N GLU A 72 6.35 -13.29 22.30
CA GLU A 72 5.89 -14.17 23.39
C GLU A 72 5.26 -15.46 22.85
N ASN A 73 4.82 -15.43 21.58
CA ASN A 73 4.18 -16.57 20.93
C ASN A 73 4.53 -16.64 19.43
N GLU A 74 4.20 -17.74 18.80
CA GLU A 74 4.47 -18.00 17.38
C GLU A 74 3.75 -17.01 16.43
N ASP A 75 2.60 -16.48 16.81
CA ASP A 75 1.85 -15.53 16.00
C ASP A 75 2.57 -14.18 15.83
N GLN A 76 3.51 -13.89 16.74
CA GLN A 76 4.39 -12.72 16.67
C GLN A 76 5.66 -12.96 15.83
N ILE A 77 5.76 -14.12 15.20
CA ILE A 77 6.83 -14.46 14.26
C ILE A 77 6.24 -14.56 12.85
N ARG A 78 6.92 -13.98 11.87
CA ARG A 78 6.61 -14.13 10.44
C ARG A 78 7.68 -15.02 9.82
N ILE A 79 7.29 -16.11 9.20
CA ILE A 79 8.21 -16.96 8.44
C ILE A 79 8.24 -16.47 7.00
N ILE A 80 9.42 -16.08 6.52
CA ILE A 80 9.64 -15.72 5.13
C ILE A 80 10.21 -16.92 4.40
N SER A 81 9.50 -17.43 3.40
CA SER A 81 9.92 -18.56 2.59
C SER A 81 10.92 -18.12 1.52
N LEU A 82 12.11 -18.67 1.58
CA LEU A 82 13.11 -18.53 0.53
C LEU A 82 13.03 -19.76 -0.38
N THR A 83 12.70 -19.53 -1.64
CA THR A 83 12.65 -20.55 -2.67
C THR A 83 13.84 -20.41 -3.62
N PRO A 84 14.21 -21.49 -4.35
CA PRO A 84 15.33 -21.49 -5.28
C PRO A 84 15.25 -20.39 -6.35
N PHE A 85 16.41 -19.85 -6.72
CA PHE A 85 16.52 -18.78 -7.71
C PHE A 85 15.87 -19.14 -9.05
N PHE A 86 16.09 -20.37 -9.51
CA PHE A 86 15.53 -20.83 -10.78
C PHE A 86 14.01 -21.06 -10.71
N SER A 87 13.48 -21.47 -9.56
CA SER A 87 12.04 -21.49 -9.30
C SER A 87 11.44 -20.10 -9.48
N LYS A 88 12.01 -19.08 -8.85
CA LYS A 88 11.54 -17.68 -8.96
C LYS A 88 11.54 -17.15 -10.39
N ILE A 89 12.50 -17.57 -11.22
CA ILE A 89 12.50 -17.20 -12.64
C ILE A 89 11.28 -17.80 -13.34
N PHE A 90 11.00 -19.09 -13.10
CA PHE A 90 9.85 -19.74 -13.73
C PHE A 90 8.52 -19.22 -13.18
N GLU A 91 8.43 -19.00 -11.87
CA GLU A 91 7.27 -18.34 -11.24
C GLU A 91 6.92 -17.00 -11.92
N LYS A 92 7.95 -16.19 -12.23
CA LYS A 92 7.74 -14.92 -12.94
C LYS A 92 7.20 -15.11 -14.36
N ILE A 93 7.61 -16.18 -15.03
CA ILE A 93 7.11 -16.52 -16.37
C ILE A 93 5.64 -16.94 -16.28
N VAL A 94 5.33 -17.84 -15.34
CA VAL A 94 3.94 -18.31 -15.09
C VAL A 94 3.03 -17.14 -14.72
N MET A 95 3.48 -16.25 -13.83
CA MET A 95 2.74 -15.03 -13.48
C MET A 95 2.47 -14.16 -14.71
N THR A 96 3.43 -14.04 -15.65
CA THR A 96 3.21 -13.25 -16.87
C THR A 96 2.12 -13.88 -17.73
N TRP A 97 2.08 -15.20 -17.85
CA TRP A 97 1.04 -15.90 -18.59
C TRP A 97 -0.35 -15.77 -17.91
N LEU A 98 -0.39 -15.90 -16.58
CA LEU A 98 -1.63 -15.70 -15.84
C LEU A 98 -2.17 -14.27 -16.02
N LEU A 99 -1.30 -13.27 -16.04
CA LEU A 99 -1.70 -11.87 -16.26
C LEU A 99 -2.35 -11.65 -17.62
N GLU A 100 -2.00 -12.42 -18.66
CA GLU A 100 -2.62 -12.33 -19.99
C GLU A 100 -4.13 -12.67 -19.95
N TYR A 101 -4.54 -13.53 -19.00
CA TYR A 101 -5.95 -13.91 -18.79
C TYR A 101 -6.66 -13.08 -17.71
N LEU A 102 -5.92 -12.64 -16.70
CA LEU A 102 -6.49 -12.09 -15.48
C LEU A 102 -6.46 -10.56 -15.40
N GLN A 103 -5.76 -9.85 -16.31
CA GLN A 103 -5.60 -8.40 -16.19
C GLN A 103 -6.92 -7.62 -16.23
N GLU A 104 -7.92 -8.09 -16.99
CA GLU A 104 -9.25 -7.47 -17.08
C GLU A 104 -10.11 -7.74 -15.84
N HIS A 105 -9.74 -8.75 -15.06
CA HIS A 105 -10.39 -9.13 -13.82
C HIS A 105 -9.74 -8.50 -12.59
N LEU A 106 -8.58 -7.84 -12.74
CA LEU A 106 -7.92 -7.17 -11.62
C LEU A 106 -8.74 -5.95 -11.19
N ASP A 107 -9.03 -5.88 -9.91
CA ASP A 107 -9.72 -4.75 -9.31
C ASP A 107 -8.83 -3.51 -9.39
N TRP A 108 -9.36 -2.43 -9.96
CA TRP A 108 -8.66 -1.15 -10.06
C TRP A 108 -8.38 -0.54 -8.67
N SER A 109 -9.17 -0.89 -7.64
CA SER A 109 -8.99 -0.49 -6.25
C SER A 109 -7.85 -1.23 -5.54
N GLN A 110 -7.25 -2.24 -6.18
CA GLN A 110 -6.08 -2.93 -5.67
C GLN A 110 -4.79 -2.18 -6.02
N TYR A 111 -4.13 -1.60 -5.02
CA TYR A 111 -2.87 -0.87 -5.20
C TYR A 111 -1.65 -1.76 -5.01
N GLY A 112 -1.78 -2.80 -4.18
CA GLY A 112 -0.69 -3.73 -3.89
C GLY A 112 -0.39 -4.69 -5.04
N GLY A 113 0.88 -5.02 -5.25
CA GLY A 113 1.29 -6.00 -6.27
C GLY A 113 1.19 -5.54 -7.72
N GLN A 114 0.61 -4.37 -8.01
CA GLN A 114 0.45 -3.84 -9.35
C GLN A 114 1.56 -2.85 -9.73
N LYS A 115 2.03 -2.94 -10.98
CA LYS A 115 3.06 -2.05 -11.50
C LYS A 115 2.57 -0.60 -11.56
N GLY A 116 3.39 0.32 -11.09
CA GLY A 116 3.08 1.75 -11.10
C GLY A 116 2.39 2.26 -9.83
N ASN A 117 1.82 1.37 -9.02
CA ASN A 117 1.21 1.69 -7.75
C ASN A 117 2.20 1.70 -6.59
N SER A 118 1.84 2.36 -5.51
CA SER A 118 2.59 2.38 -4.25
C SER A 118 1.66 2.72 -3.08
N VAL A 119 2.17 2.55 -1.87
CA VAL A 119 1.50 2.99 -0.63
C VAL A 119 1.09 4.47 -0.70
N SER A 120 1.93 5.32 -1.30
CA SER A 120 1.59 6.75 -1.44
C SER A 120 0.34 6.97 -2.29
N HIS A 121 0.15 6.23 -3.38
CA HIS A 121 -1.04 6.36 -4.22
C HIS A 121 -2.30 5.98 -3.43
N TYR A 122 -2.27 4.83 -2.75
CA TYR A 122 -3.36 4.39 -1.89
C TYR A 122 -3.73 5.44 -0.84
N LEU A 123 -2.75 5.92 -0.09
CA LEU A 123 -2.99 6.89 0.98
C LEU A 123 -3.44 8.26 0.46
N ILE A 124 -2.95 8.69 -0.71
CA ILE A 124 -3.39 9.93 -1.34
C ILE A 124 -4.88 9.84 -1.71
N ASP A 125 -5.30 8.76 -2.36
CA ASP A 125 -6.71 8.58 -2.72
C ASP A 125 -7.60 8.51 -1.47
N PHE A 126 -7.16 7.79 -0.43
CA PHE A 126 -7.89 7.72 0.83
C PHE A 126 -8.00 9.09 1.52
N ILE A 127 -6.89 9.78 1.75
CA ILE A 127 -6.89 11.11 2.41
C ILE A 127 -7.65 12.13 1.58
N ASN A 128 -7.55 12.03 0.24
CA ASN A 128 -8.29 12.92 -0.62
C ASN A 128 -9.80 12.65 -0.56
N PHE A 129 -10.24 11.38 -0.52
CA PHE A 129 -11.65 11.02 -0.29
C PHE A 129 -12.17 11.65 1.00
N VAL A 130 -11.45 11.47 2.12
CA VAL A 130 -11.84 12.05 3.41
C VAL A 130 -11.90 13.57 3.35
N SER A 131 -10.81 14.21 2.90
CA SER A 131 -10.69 15.67 2.88
C SER A 131 -11.67 16.33 1.92
N TYR A 132 -11.95 15.71 0.76
CA TYR A 132 -12.91 16.18 -0.22
C TYR A 132 -14.34 16.16 0.35
N ASN A 133 -14.75 15.04 0.95
CA ASN A 133 -16.06 14.92 1.53
C ASN A 133 -16.25 15.88 2.72
N GLN A 134 -15.23 16.04 3.56
CA GLN A 134 -15.25 17.04 4.64
C GLN A 134 -15.33 18.49 4.13
N ASP A 135 -14.96 18.77 2.88
CA ASP A 135 -15.08 20.09 2.26
C ASP A 135 -16.49 20.36 1.73
N ILE A 136 -17.35 19.36 1.60
CA ILE A 136 -18.73 19.49 1.14
C ILE A 136 -19.64 19.90 2.31
N LYS A 137 -20.51 20.90 2.07
CA LYS A 137 -21.30 21.55 3.13
C LYS A 137 -22.22 20.59 3.89
N ASN A 138 -22.80 19.60 3.20
CA ASN A 138 -23.82 18.71 3.77
C ASN A 138 -23.26 17.37 4.25
N ILE A 139 -21.95 17.18 4.21
CA ILE A 139 -21.30 16.01 4.78
C ILE A 139 -20.94 16.30 6.24
N HIS A 140 -21.42 15.45 7.13
CA HIS A 140 -21.18 15.56 8.56
C HIS A 140 -19.88 14.88 8.98
N ALA A 141 -19.67 13.66 8.51
CA ALA A 141 -18.51 12.86 8.83
C ALA A 141 -18.18 11.90 7.70
N VAL A 142 -17.01 11.30 7.77
CA VAL A 142 -16.59 10.16 6.96
C VAL A 142 -16.24 9.02 7.91
N LEU A 143 -16.92 7.87 7.75
CA LEU A 143 -16.62 6.65 8.49
C LEU A 143 -15.72 5.76 7.63
N ALA A 144 -14.62 5.30 8.19
CA ALA A 144 -13.74 4.33 7.52
C ALA A 144 -13.46 3.15 8.43
N VAL A 145 -13.33 1.95 7.83
CA VAL A 145 -12.96 0.71 8.49
C VAL A 145 -11.72 0.15 7.81
N ALA A 146 -10.67 -0.04 8.58
CA ALA A 146 -9.50 -0.79 8.17
C ALA A 146 -9.68 -2.26 8.58
N VAL A 147 -9.75 -3.13 7.60
CA VAL A 147 -10.00 -4.57 7.77
C VAL A 147 -8.69 -5.33 7.72
N ASP A 148 -8.47 -6.21 8.70
CA ASP A 148 -7.30 -7.11 8.79
C ASP A 148 -7.74 -8.57 8.66
N PHE A 149 -6.95 -9.37 7.94
CA PHE A 149 -7.19 -10.81 7.79
C PHE A 149 -6.32 -11.62 8.75
N SER A 150 -6.89 -12.66 9.30
CA SER A 150 -6.18 -13.58 10.20
C SER A 150 -5.40 -14.63 9.43
N LYS A 151 -4.05 -14.54 9.41
CA LYS A 151 -3.15 -15.53 8.78
C LYS A 151 -3.53 -15.83 7.32
N ALA A 152 -3.88 -14.79 6.56
CA ALA A 152 -4.45 -14.90 5.22
C ALA A 152 -3.66 -15.82 4.28
N PHE A 153 -2.34 -15.67 4.19
CA PHE A 153 -1.48 -16.54 3.36
C PHE A 153 -1.50 -18.02 3.78
N ASN A 154 -1.59 -18.30 5.09
CA ASN A 154 -1.53 -19.68 5.60
C ASN A 154 -2.86 -20.41 5.45
N ARG A 155 -3.96 -19.69 5.19
CA ARG A 155 -5.31 -20.23 5.08
C ARG A 155 -5.81 -20.41 3.64
N GLN A 156 -4.97 -20.09 2.66
CA GLN A 156 -5.33 -20.23 1.25
C GLN A 156 -5.65 -21.70 0.91
N ASN A 157 -6.89 -21.97 0.53
CA ASN A 157 -7.32 -23.28 0.04
C ASN A 157 -6.98 -23.42 -1.44
N HIS A 158 -6.18 -24.44 -1.79
CA HIS A 158 -5.70 -24.65 -3.14
C HIS A 158 -6.82 -25.00 -4.13
N ASN A 159 -7.82 -25.80 -3.70
CA ASN A 159 -8.93 -26.21 -4.56
C ASN A 159 -9.80 -25.00 -4.93
N ILE A 160 -10.19 -24.20 -3.93
CA ILE A 160 -10.97 -22.97 -4.15
C ILE A 160 -10.21 -22.01 -5.08
N LEU A 161 -8.89 -21.89 -4.92
CA LEU A 161 -8.08 -21.04 -5.79
C LEU A 161 -8.07 -21.54 -7.24
N ILE A 162 -7.94 -22.85 -7.45
CA ILE A 162 -7.95 -23.45 -8.80
C ILE A 162 -9.32 -23.32 -9.46
N GLU A 163 -10.41 -23.52 -8.72
CA GLU A 163 -11.77 -23.28 -9.18
C GLU A 163 -11.95 -21.83 -9.61
N LEU A 164 -11.56 -20.87 -8.76
CA LEU A 164 -11.61 -19.46 -9.06
C LEU A 164 -10.83 -19.10 -10.34
N LEU A 165 -9.61 -19.62 -10.51
CA LEU A 165 -8.81 -19.39 -11.71
C LEU A 165 -9.46 -20.00 -12.96
N SER A 166 -10.11 -21.15 -12.83
CA SER A 166 -10.87 -21.78 -13.91
C SER A 166 -12.07 -20.93 -14.33
N ASP A 167 -12.84 -20.42 -13.38
CA ASP A 167 -13.99 -19.54 -13.60
C ASP A 167 -13.59 -18.20 -14.25
N LEU A 168 -12.37 -17.75 -13.96
CA LEU A 168 -11.77 -16.56 -14.61
C LEU A 168 -11.18 -16.85 -16.01
N GLY A 169 -11.38 -18.06 -16.54
CA GLY A 169 -11.00 -18.45 -17.91
C GLY A 169 -9.53 -18.84 -18.08
N VAL A 170 -8.80 -19.15 -17.00
CA VAL A 170 -7.44 -19.66 -17.09
C VAL A 170 -7.43 -21.07 -17.71
N PRO A 171 -6.66 -21.32 -18.80
CA PRO A 171 -6.71 -22.59 -19.49
C PRO A 171 -6.12 -23.74 -18.67
N GLY A 172 -6.65 -24.96 -18.86
CA GLY A 172 -6.31 -26.15 -18.07
C GLY A 172 -4.82 -26.52 -18.05
N TRP A 173 -4.06 -26.24 -19.12
CA TRP A 173 -2.60 -26.45 -19.11
C TRP A 173 -1.89 -25.54 -18.12
N LEU A 174 -2.36 -24.30 -17.95
CA LEU A 174 -1.75 -23.33 -17.03
C LEU A 174 -2.21 -23.62 -15.59
N LEU A 175 -3.48 -24.07 -15.40
CA LEU A 175 -3.97 -24.56 -14.10
C LEU A 175 -3.12 -25.75 -13.60
N ARG A 176 -2.76 -26.71 -14.45
CA ARG A 176 -1.87 -27.83 -14.08
C ARG A 176 -0.51 -27.34 -13.57
N ILE A 177 0.07 -26.30 -14.18
CA ILE A 177 1.34 -25.72 -13.71
C ILE A 177 1.17 -25.08 -12.33
N VAL A 178 0.05 -24.37 -12.09
CA VAL A 178 -0.26 -23.75 -10.79
C VAL A 178 -0.49 -24.81 -9.73
N MET A 179 -1.26 -25.88 -10.03
CA MET A 179 -1.47 -27.01 -9.12
C MET A 179 -0.13 -27.64 -8.72
N GLY A 180 0.72 -27.98 -9.71
CA GLY A 180 2.03 -28.55 -9.44
C GLY A 180 2.96 -27.65 -8.63
N PHE A 181 2.79 -26.32 -8.71
CA PHE A 181 3.48 -25.35 -7.84
C PHE A 181 3.01 -25.42 -6.39
N LEU A 182 1.71 -25.60 -6.17
CA LEU A 182 1.09 -25.60 -4.84
C LEU A 182 1.21 -26.93 -4.09
N GLU A 183 1.23 -28.06 -4.82
CA GLU A 183 1.21 -29.40 -4.26
C GLU A 183 2.56 -29.84 -3.67
N ASN A 184 2.47 -30.70 -2.62
CA ASN A 184 3.61 -31.38 -2.00
C ASN A 184 4.74 -30.43 -1.54
N ARG A 185 4.39 -29.22 -1.10
CA ARG A 185 5.36 -28.29 -0.56
C ARG A 185 5.77 -28.67 0.85
N GLN A 186 7.02 -28.37 1.18
CA GLN A 186 7.62 -28.64 2.49
C GLN A 186 8.28 -27.38 3.05
N LEU A 187 8.21 -27.18 4.35
CA LEU A 187 8.89 -26.10 5.05
C LEU A 187 10.00 -26.66 5.95
N GLU A 188 11.19 -26.09 5.83
CA GLU A 188 12.35 -26.30 6.69
C GLU A 188 12.77 -24.94 7.28
N VAL A 189 12.63 -24.75 8.59
CA VAL A 189 12.95 -23.45 9.23
C VAL A 189 14.46 -23.39 9.54
N HIS A 190 15.08 -22.28 9.16
CA HIS A 190 16.50 -22.01 9.39
C HIS A 190 16.66 -20.88 10.43
N PHE A 191 17.33 -21.15 11.53
CA PHE A 191 17.57 -20.17 12.58
C PHE A 191 18.93 -20.35 13.25
N LYS A 192 19.77 -19.31 13.23
CA LYS A 192 21.10 -19.27 13.85
C LYS A 192 22.03 -20.45 13.49
N GLY A 193 21.94 -20.91 12.25
CA GLY A 193 22.75 -22.04 11.74
C GLY A 193 22.10 -23.40 11.92
N GLU A 194 21.04 -23.50 12.71
CA GLU A 194 20.27 -24.72 12.91
C GLU A 194 19.14 -24.84 11.88
N LYS A 195 18.68 -26.06 11.65
CA LYS A 195 17.58 -26.42 10.75
C LYS A 195 16.54 -27.28 11.47
N SER A 196 15.28 -26.98 11.26
CA SER A 196 14.21 -27.86 11.71
C SER A 196 14.07 -29.09 10.83
N GLU A 197 13.31 -30.07 11.29
CA GLU A 197 12.77 -31.10 10.44
C GLU A 197 11.86 -30.48 9.35
N ARG A 198 11.77 -31.16 8.20
CA ARG A 198 10.85 -30.79 7.14
C ARG A 198 9.42 -31.16 7.51
N LYS A 199 8.52 -30.20 7.34
CA LYS A 199 7.07 -30.42 7.53
C LYS A 199 6.34 -30.18 6.23
N ASN A 200 5.39 -31.06 5.90
CA ASN A 200 4.51 -30.88 4.75
C ASN A 200 3.58 -29.68 4.99
N LEU A 201 3.33 -28.91 3.95
CA LEU A 201 2.38 -27.80 3.94
C LEU A 201 1.14 -28.24 3.16
N PRO A 202 0.04 -28.62 3.85
CA PRO A 202 -1.17 -29.14 3.19
C PRO A 202 -1.99 -28.04 2.51
N GLY A 203 -1.68 -26.77 2.76
CA GLY A 203 -2.38 -25.60 2.23
C GLY A 203 -1.58 -24.33 2.50
N GLY A 204 -2.16 -23.20 2.15
CA GLY A 204 -1.51 -21.90 2.25
C GLY A 204 -0.66 -21.55 1.04
N GLY A 205 -0.35 -20.25 0.89
CA GLY A 205 0.54 -19.74 -0.14
C GLY A 205 1.96 -19.55 0.41
N PRO A 206 3.02 -19.92 -0.35
CA PRO A 206 4.39 -19.71 0.09
C PRO A 206 4.72 -18.23 0.19
N GLN A 207 4.84 -17.72 1.43
CA GLN A 207 5.07 -16.30 1.70
C GLN A 207 6.50 -15.89 1.35
N GLY A 208 6.67 -15.11 0.28
CA GLY A 208 7.98 -14.67 -0.23
C GLY A 208 8.31 -15.20 -1.61
N THR A 209 7.42 -15.94 -2.24
CA THR A 209 7.48 -16.34 -3.65
C THR A 209 6.73 -15.33 -4.53
N ILE A 210 7.05 -15.30 -5.81
CA ILE A 210 6.40 -14.41 -6.78
C ILE A 210 5.00 -14.90 -7.09
N LEU A 211 4.88 -16.19 -7.40
CA LEU A 211 3.60 -16.79 -7.79
C LEU A 211 2.64 -16.90 -6.60
N GLY A 212 3.12 -17.29 -5.43
CA GLY A 212 2.28 -17.36 -4.22
C GLY A 212 1.66 -16.01 -3.83
N MET A 213 2.44 -14.92 -3.93
CA MET A 213 1.94 -13.57 -3.72
C MET A 213 0.88 -13.20 -4.76
N PHE A 214 1.11 -13.52 -6.03
CA PHE A 214 0.19 -13.21 -7.12
C PHE A 214 -1.12 -14.00 -7.01
N LEU A 215 -1.05 -15.29 -6.68
CA LEU A 215 -2.23 -16.13 -6.47
C LEU A 215 -3.08 -15.65 -5.29
N PHE A 216 -2.42 -15.23 -4.21
CA PHE A 216 -3.10 -14.61 -3.09
C PHE A 216 -3.78 -13.29 -3.48
N LEU A 217 -3.12 -12.46 -4.31
CA LEU A 217 -3.70 -11.23 -4.83
C LEU A 217 -4.99 -11.52 -5.62
N ILE A 218 -5.02 -12.56 -6.44
CA ILE A 218 -6.22 -12.96 -7.21
C ILE A 218 -7.36 -13.36 -6.27
N LEU A 219 -7.05 -14.15 -5.25
CA LEU A 219 -8.04 -14.56 -4.25
C LEU A 219 -8.66 -13.36 -3.54
N ILE A 220 -7.87 -12.41 -3.05
CA ILE A 220 -8.36 -11.17 -2.41
C ILE A 220 -9.05 -10.24 -3.41
N ASN A 221 -8.60 -10.24 -4.66
CA ASN A 221 -9.20 -9.41 -5.70
C ASN A 221 -10.64 -9.83 -6.01
N ALA A 222 -10.93 -11.12 -5.97
CA ALA A 222 -12.27 -11.66 -6.19
C ALA A 222 -13.24 -11.41 -5.01
N ALA A 223 -12.75 -10.96 -3.83
CA ALA A 223 -13.59 -10.51 -2.73
C ALA A 223 -14.53 -9.38 -3.19
N GLY A 224 -15.69 -9.72 -3.44
CA GLY A 224 -16.87 -9.27 -4.10
C GLY A 224 -17.35 -7.82 -4.00
N PHE A 225 -16.61 -6.82 -4.39
CA PHE A 225 -17.14 -5.44 -4.49
C PHE A 225 -17.44 -4.99 -5.94
N ARG A 226 -17.61 -5.94 -6.88
CA ARG A 226 -17.66 -5.63 -8.32
C ARG A 226 -18.87 -4.82 -8.76
N ASP A 227 -20.03 -4.99 -8.15
CA ASP A 227 -21.29 -4.49 -8.71
C ASP A 227 -21.89 -3.27 -8.01
N GLN A 228 -21.52 -2.97 -6.78
CA GLN A 228 -22.17 -1.93 -5.99
C GLN A 228 -21.52 -0.55 -6.07
N ILE A 229 -20.26 -0.44 -6.52
CA ILE A 229 -19.53 0.83 -6.49
C ILE A 229 -19.15 1.29 -7.90
N LYS A 230 -20.14 1.65 -8.70
CA LYS A 230 -19.93 2.26 -10.04
C LYS A 230 -19.37 3.68 -10.00
N ASN A 231 -19.26 4.31 -8.83
CA ASN A 231 -18.86 5.72 -8.67
C ASN A 231 -17.55 5.93 -7.95
N THR A 232 -16.75 4.89 -7.71
CA THR A 232 -15.48 5.01 -7.03
C THR A 232 -14.38 5.46 -7.99
N GLY A 233 -13.77 6.58 -7.70
CA GLY A 233 -12.42 6.89 -8.17
C GLY A 233 -12.26 7.91 -9.26
N GLN A 234 -13.30 8.52 -9.77
CA GLN A 234 -13.11 9.72 -10.57
C GLN A 234 -13.47 10.97 -9.75
N ILE A 235 -12.51 11.44 -8.96
CA ILE A 235 -12.55 12.82 -8.48
C ILE A 235 -12.32 13.71 -9.69
N ILE A 236 -13.37 13.87 -10.50
CA ILE A 236 -13.36 14.87 -11.55
C ILE A 236 -13.68 16.18 -10.85
N THR A 237 -12.65 16.91 -10.43
CA THR A 237 -12.79 18.35 -10.23
C THR A 237 -12.99 18.99 -11.60
N GLN A 238 -14.22 18.89 -12.14
CA GLN A 238 -14.55 19.62 -13.36
C GLN A 238 -14.63 21.12 -13.01
N PRO A 239 -13.81 21.95 -13.66
CA PRO A 239 -13.93 23.40 -13.51
C PRO A 239 -15.31 23.83 -14.06
N GLY A 240 -16.04 24.61 -13.28
CA GLY A 240 -17.32 25.23 -13.70
C GLY A 240 -18.59 24.49 -13.28
N VAL A 241 -18.52 23.38 -12.54
CA VAL A 241 -19.71 22.77 -11.95
C VAL A 241 -19.98 23.39 -10.60
N ASN A 242 -20.98 24.27 -10.52
CA ASN A 242 -21.37 25.02 -9.32
C ASN A 242 -21.90 24.16 -8.14
N LYS A 243 -21.99 22.84 -8.29
CA LYS A 243 -22.35 21.91 -7.20
C LYS A 243 -21.44 20.70 -7.24
N ARG A 244 -20.46 20.65 -6.34
CA ARG A 244 -19.66 19.45 -6.11
C ARG A 244 -20.56 18.36 -5.58
N LYS A 245 -20.55 17.18 -6.22
CA LYS A 245 -21.25 16.01 -5.72
C LYS A 245 -20.37 15.29 -4.68
N PRO A 246 -20.93 14.85 -3.55
CA PRO A 246 -20.19 14.02 -2.60
C PRO A 246 -19.82 12.68 -3.22
N MET A 247 -18.72 12.12 -2.74
CA MET A 247 -18.37 10.73 -2.99
C MET A 247 -18.99 9.88 -1.88
N GLU A 248 -19.84 8.93 -2.26
CA GLU A 248 -20.63 8.18 -1.28
C GLU A 248 -19.78 7.17 -0.54
N THR A 249 -19.10 6.31 -1.26
CA THR A 249 -18.28 5.24 -0.72
C THR A 249 -16.97 5.06 -1.49
N ILE A 250 -15.96 4.52 -0.81
CA ILE A 250 -14.72 4.05 -1.43
C ILE A 250 -14.30 2.74 -0.78
N HIS A 251 -13.81 1.80 -1.58
CA HIS A 251 -13.08 0.65 -1.10
C HIS A 251 -11.70 0.59 -1.73
N MET A 252 -10.72 0.19 -0.96
CA MET A 252 -9.31 0.20 -1.36
C MET A 252 -8.60 -1.01 -0.79
N LYS A 253 -7.74 -1.62 -1.60
CA LYS A 253 -6.98 -2.82 -1.24
C LYS A 253 -5.49 -2.59 -1.45
N PHE A 254 -4.69 -3.07 -0.53
CA PHE A 254 -3.24 -3.16 -0.68
C PHE A 254 -2.77 -4.55 -0.24
N ILE A 255 -2.86 -5.53 -1.16
CA ILE A 255 -2.71 -6.96 -0.91
C ILE A 255 -3.80 -7.41 0.07
N ASP A 256 -3.45 -7.72 1.32
CA ASP A 256 -4.35 -8.13 2.40
C ASP A 256 -4.91 -6.96 3.24
N ASP A 257 -4.27 -5.80 3.22
CA ASP A 257 -4.81 -4.61 3.87
C ASP A 257 -5.96 -4.03 3.04
N MET A 258 -7.14 -3.91 3.64
CA MET A 258 -8.33 -3.36 3.00
C MET A 258 -8.90 -2.21 3.83
N THR A 259 -9.34 -1.16 3.15
CA THR A 259 -10.07 -0.05 3.78
C THR A 259 -11.34 0.21 3.00
N VAL A 260 -12.44 0.34 3.74
CA VAL A 260 -13.75 0.73 3.22
C VAL A 260 -14.15 2.01 3.92
N ALA A 261 -14.67 2.99 3.20
CA ALA A 261 -15.14 4.22 3.81
C ALA A 261 -16.40 4.74 3.14
N GLU A 262 -17.23 5.46 3.91
CA GLU A 262 -18.46 6.09 3.46
C GLU A 262 -18.63 7.49 4.03
N SER A 263 -19.38 8.32 3.32
CA SER A 263 -19.76 9.67 3.74
C SER A 263 -21.07 9.66 4.49
N ILE A 264 -21.12 10.32 5.63
CA ILE A 264 -22.31 10.46 6.49
C ILE A 264 -22.90 11.86 6.27
N TYR A 265 -24.17 11.91 5.88
CA TYR A 265 -24.88 13.15 5.55
C TYR A 265 -25.67 13.68 6.75
N LEU A 266 -25.73 15.02 6.88
CA LEU A 266 -26.72 15.68 7.72
C LEU A 266 -28.06 15.69 6.99
N LYS A 267 -29.11 15.33 7.71
CA LYS A 267 -30.47 15.50 7.24
C LYS A 267 -30.89 16.97 7.46
N GLU A 268 -30.81 17.79 6.40
CA GLU A 268 -31.55 19.05 6.39
C GLU A 268 -33.00 18.72 6.08
N ASN A 269 -33.95 19.16 6.97
CA ASN A 269 -35.41 19.07 6.90
C ASN A 269 -35.98 18.44 5.61
N LEU A 270 -36.51 17.23 5.74
CA LEU A 270 -37.34 16.61 4.72
C LEU A 270 -38.61 17.42 4.51
N VAL A 271 -38.58 18.35 3.57
CA VAL A 271 -39.76 18.80 2.86
C VAL A 271 -39.54 18.41 1.41
N GLU A 272 -40.36 17.44 0.97
CA GLU A 272 -40.66 17.08 -0.42
C GLU A 272 -39.53 16.52 -1.29
N ASN A 273 -39.18 15.21 -1.14
CA ASN A 273 -39.22 14.21 -2.22
C ASN A 273 -38.80 12.85 -1.70
N PRO A 274 -39.43 11.75 -2.10
CA PRO A 274 -39.05 10.41 -1.62
C PRO A 274 -37.82 9.93 -2.34
N GLU A 275 -36.89 9.39 -1.54
CA GLU A 275 -35.81 8.48 -1.86
C GLU A 275 -34.51 9.05 -2.44
N PRO A 276 -33.50 9.25 -1.58
CA PRO A 276 -32.30 8.45 -1.73
C PRO A 276 -32.04 7.59 -0.49
N ILE A 277 -31.58 6.37 -0.70
CA ILE A 277 -31.11 5.43 0.32
C ILE A 277 -29.94 6.09 1.05
N GLN A 278 -30.16 6.51 2.31
CA GLN A 278 -29.14 7.15 3.14
C GLN A 278 -28.63 6.14 4.17
N PRO A 279 -27.32 5.98 4.32
CA PRO A 279 -26.75 4.97 5.24
C PRO A 279 -27.00 5.25 6.72
N PHE A 280 -27.16 6.53 7.14
CA PHE A 280 -27.47 6.91 8.52
C PHE A 280 -28.44 8.09 8.57
N GLN A 281 -29.46 7.99 9.40
CA GLN A 281 -30.35 9.10 9.73
C GLN A 281 -30.04 9.57 11.16
N TYR A 282 -29.69 10.85 11.34
CA TYR A 282 -29.53 11.48 12.62
C TYR A 282 -30.86 12.13 13.04
N HIS A 283 -31.28 11.93 14.29
CA HIS A 283 -32.48 12.57 14.83
C HIS A 283 -32.08 13.74 15.73
N GLU A 284 -32.29 14.96 15.28
CA GLU A 284 -31.86 16.20 15.95
C GLU A 284 -32.33 16.38 17.42
N ARG A 285 -33.42 15.73 17.82
CA ARG A 285 -34.00 15.87 19.16
C ARG A 285 -33.58 14.81 20.17
N THR A 286 -33.11 13.66 19.75
CA THR A 286 -32.86 12.52 20.66
C THR A 286 -31.42 12.04 20.69
N GLY A 287 -30.54 12.50 19.79
CA GLY A 287 -29.15 12.03 19.73
C GLY A 287 -29.01 10.56 19.38
N HIS A 288 -30.09 9.90 18.95
CA HIS A 288 -30.07 8.48 18.62
C HIS A 288 -29.66 8.23 17.16
N ILE A 289 -28.74 7.30 16.99
CA ILE A 289 -28.28 6.78 15.70
C ILE A 289 -29.31 5.78 15.21
N LEU A 290 -29.72 5.88 13.96
CA LEU A 290 -30.51 4.83 13.33
C LEU A 290 -29.68 3.57 13.09
N PRO A 291 -30.34 2.38 13.08
CA PRO A 291 -29.66 1.10 13.07
C PRO A 291 -28.67 0.94 11.90
N ALA A 292 -27.61 0.18 12.13
CA ALA A 292 -26.54 -0.14 11.18
C ALA A 292 -27.03 -0.82 9.88
N GLU A 293 -28.29 -1.21 9.81
CA GLU A 293 -28.92 -1.91 8.68
C GLU A 293 -28.87 -1.15 7.33
N LYS A 294 -28.53 0.14 7.34
CA LYS A 294 -28.46 1.01 6.14
C LYS A 294 -27.07 1.56 5.85
N SER A 295 -26.04 1.15 6.58
CA SER A 295 -24.66 1.56 6.32
C SER A 295 -24.10 0.79 5.14
N CYS A 296 -23.56 1.50 4.15
CA CYS A 296 -22.81 0.86 3.05
C CYS A 296 -21.58 0.11 3.58
N VAL A 297 -20.87 0.68 4.55
CA VAL A 297 -19.74 0.00 5.21
C VAL A 297 -20.19 -1.28 5.90
N GLN A 298 -21.33 -1.27 6.63
CA GLN A 298 -21.85 -2.47 7.27
C GLN A 298 -22.24 -3.54 6.24
N THR A 299 -22.89 -3.16 5.15
CA THR A 299 -23.24 -4.08 4.05
C THR A 299 -21.99 -4.72 3.45
N LEU A 300 -20.99 -3.89 3.13
CA LEU A 300 -19.72 -4.35 2.58
C LEU A 300 -18.95 -5.27 3.55
N LEU A 301 -19.00 -5.01 4.86
CA LEU A 301 -18.42 -5.88 5.88
C LEU A 301 -19.13 -7.23 5.94
N SER A 302 -20.46 -7.26 5.79
CA SER A 302 -21.24 -8.48 5.76
C SER A 302 -20.91 -9.32 4.52
N GLU A 303 -20.89 -8.71 3.34
CA GLU A 303 -20.49 -9.36 2.08
C GLU A 303 -19.05 -9.90 2.15
N LEU A 304 -18.13 -9.12 2.72
CA LEU A 304 -16.76 -9.55 2.91
C LEU A 304 -16.64 -10.73 3.87
N THR A 305 -17.44 -10.74 4.94
CA THR A 305 -17.45 -11.86 5.89
C THR A 305 -17.98 -13.11 5.22
N GLU A 306 -19.09 -13.03 4.48
CA GLU A 306 -19.63 -14.13 3.70
C GLU A 306 -18.59 -14.67 2.69
N TYR A 307 -17.94 -13.78 1.94
CA TYR A 307 -16.86 -14.17 1.03
C TYR A 307 -15.72 -14.91 1.75
N THR A 308 -15.29 -14.40 2.92
CA THR A 308 -14.20 -15.03 3.66
C THR A 308 -14.57 -16.40 4.21
N GLU A 309 -15.83 -16.63 4.59
CA GLU A 309 -16.33 -17.94 5.01
C GLU A 309 -16.34 -18.93 3.85
N GLN A 310 -16.90 -18.53 2.69
CA GLN A 310 -16.92 -19.34 1.47
C GLN A 310 -15.51 -19.75 1.02
N HIS A 311 -14.52 -18.88 1.20
CA HIS A 311 -13.13 -19.10 0.79
C HIS A 311 -12.22 -19.58 1.92
N GLN A 312 -12.80 -20.01 3.07
CA GLN A 312 -12.09 -20.53 4.25
C GLN A 312 -11.02 -19.57 4.80
N MET A 313 -11.22 -18.29 4.59
CA MET A 313 -10.45 -17.21 5.21
C MET A 313 -11.09 -16.76 6.53
N LYS A 314 -10.44 -15.90 7.26
CA LYS A 314 -11.01 -15.33 8.50
C LYS A 314 -10.59 -13.88 8.67
N LEU A 315 -11.53 -13.01 9.02
CA LEU A 315 -11.25 -11.64 9.45
C LEU A 315 -10.68 -11.65 10.88
N ASN A 316 -9.85 -10.67 11.16
CA ASN A 316 -9.29 -10.45 12.49
C ASN A 316 -10.05 -9.30 13.18
N HIS A 317 -11.02 -9.63 14.02
CA HIS A 317 -11.86 -8.65 14.71
C HIS A 317 -11.07 -7.74 15.66
N GLU A 318 -10.03 -8.25 16.33
CA GLU A 318 -9.21 -7.44 17.25
C GLU A 318 -8.41 -6.35 16.53
N LYS A 319 -7.99 -6.61 15.29
CA LYS A 319 -7.19 -5.68 14.49
C LYS A 319 -8.03 -4.86 13.52
N THR A 320 -9.23 -5.32 13.17
CA THR A 320 -10.17 -4.53 12.38
C THR A 320 -10.65 -3.34 13.23
N LYS A 321 -10.42 -2.12 12.75
CA LYS A 321 -10.73 -0.87 13.47
C LYS A 321 -11.50 0.08 12.59
N ALA A 322 -12.41 0.82 13.19
CA ALA A 322 -13.11 1.92 12.56
C ALA A 322 -12.53 3.27 13.02
N ILE A 323 -12.57 4.25 12.15
CA ILE A 323 -12.21 5.63 12.44
C ILE A 323 -13.27 6.55 11.88
N LEU A 324 -13.67 7.54 12.67
CA LEU A 324 -14.67 8.53 12.30
C LEU A 324 -13.98 9.89 12.11
N PHE A 325 -13.93 10.37 10.88
CA PHE A 325 -13.45 11.70 10.53
C PHE A 325 -14.61 12.68 10.62
N ASN A 326 -14.70 13.42 11.73
CA ASN A 326 -15.82 14.33 12.00
C ASN A 326 -15.38 15.79 11.92
N ASN A 327 -16.19 16.63 11.25
CA ASN A 327 -15.99 18.08 11.16
C ASN A 327 -16.63 18.87 12.30
N ALA A 328 -17.58 18.27 13.02
CA ALA A 328 -18.41 19.00 13.99
C ALA A 328 -18.14 18.54 15.43
N VAL A 329 -17.62 19.47 16.24
CA VAL A 329 -17.35 19.29 17.67
C VAL A 329 -18.64 19.03 18.51
N LYS A 330 -19.83 19.09 17.90
CA LYS A 330 -21.10 19.18 18.64
C LYS A 330 -21.90 17.88 18.82
N TYR A 331 -21.48 16.77 18.19
CA TYR A 331 -22.31 15.55 18.23
C TYR A 331 -21.47 14.35 18.59
N ASP A 332 -21.84 13.67 19.66
CA ASP A 332 -21.24 12.40 20.09
C ASP A 332 -21.87 11.26 19.28
N PHE A 333 -21.35 11.05 18.07
CA PHE A 333 -21.78 9.98 17.18
C PHE A 333 -20.84 8.80 17.34
N GLN A 334 -21.39 7.66 17.77
CA GLN A 334 -20.65 6.38 17.85
C GLN A 334 -21.26 5.39 16.85
N PRO A 335 -20.56 5.08 15.73
CA PRO A 335 -21.04 4.05 14.81
C PRO A 335 -20.99 2.68 15.49
N ASN A 336 -22.10 1.94 15.39
CA ASN A 336 -22.19 0.58 15.91
C ASN A 336 -22.03 -0.42 14.75
N LEU A 337 -20.79 -0.76 14.43
CA LEU A 337 -20.47 -1.71 13.39
C LEU A 337 -20.18 -3.10 13.99
N THR A 338 -20.72 -4.14 13.36
CA THR A 338 -20.55 -5.51 13.81
C THR A 338 -20.09 -6.43 12.68
N LEU A 339 -19.30 -7.43 13.01
CA LEU A 339 -19.04 -8.56 12.13
C LEU A 339 -20.16 -9.60 12.29
N GLN A 340 -20.25 -10.59 11.38
CA GLN A 340 -21.29 -11.62 11.43
C GLN A 340 -21.26 -12.47 12.71
N ASP A 341 -20.08 -12.63 13.32
CA ASP A 341 -19.94 -13.33 14.60
C ASP A 341 -20.48 -12.52 15.80
N GLY A 342 -21.09 -11.37 15.55
CA GLY A 342 -21.61 -10.45 16.57
C GLY A 342 -20.56 -9.59 17.27
N SER A 343 -19.27 -9.74 16.93
CA SER A 343 -18.21 -8.92 17.50
C SER A 343 -18.32 -7.47 17.03
N GLN A 344 -18.23 -6.52 17.97
CA GLN A 344 -18.25 -5.10 17.67
C GLN A 344 -16.90 -4.60 17.18
N ILE A 345 -16.90 -3.77 16.14
CA ILE A 345 -15.69 -3.11 15.63
C ILE A 345 -15.42 -1.86 16.48
N GLN A 346 -14.25 -1.82 17.07
CA GLN A 346 -13.82 -0.69 17.90
C GLN A 346 -13.60 0.55 17.04
N VAL A 347 -14.23 1.67 17.40
CA VAL A 347 -13.95 2.99 16.86
C VAL A 347 -12.77 3.60 17.60
N VAL A 348 -11.80 4.10 16.85
CA VAL A 348 -10.56 4.67 17.39
C VAL A 348 -10.29 6.05 16.79
N ASP A 349 -9.53 6.89 17.52
CA ASP A 349 -9.14 8.22 17.06
C ASP A 349 -7.93 8.21 16.10
N GLU A 350 -7.27 7.08 16.01
CA GLU A 350 -6.06 6.91 15.21
C GLU A 350 -5.93 5.48 14.68
N ILE A 351 -5.60 5.35 13.41
CA ILE A 351 -5.30 4.06 12.77
C ILE A 351 -3.94 4.11 12.07
N ARG A 352 -3.30 2.94 11.98
CA ARG A 352 -2.09 2.78 11.19
C ARG A 352 -2.42 2.13 9.86
N LEU A 353 -2.42 2.91 8.79
CA LEU A 353 -2.63 2.42 7.41
C LEU A 353 -1.31 2.31 6.68
N LEU A 354 -0.95 1.11 6.26
CA LEU A 354 0.25 0.84 5.44
C LEU A 354 1.53 1.50 5.96
N GLY A 355 1.66 1.58 7.29
CA GLY A 355 2.83 2.15 7.96
C GLY A 355 2.76 3.64 8.28
N VAL A 356 1.70 4.34 7.91
CA VAL A 356 1.44 5.75 8.22
C VAL A 356 0.35 5.86 9.29
N GLN A 357 0.57 6.68 10.32
CA GLN A 357 -0.43 6.97 11.36
C GLN A 357 -1.40 8.03 10.85
N VAL A 358 -2.68 7.70 10.81
CA VAL A 358 -3.76 8.59 10.37
C VAL A 358 -4.68 8.84 11.54
N ARG A 359 -4.85 10.11 11.91
CA ARG A 359 -5.74 10.55 12.99
C ARG A 359 -7.08 11.03 12.45
N ALA A 360 -8.11 10.93 13.28
CA ALA A 360 -9.47 11.38 12.96
C ALA A 360 -9.56 12.88 12.60
N ASP A 361 -8.65 13.70 13.14
CA ASP A 361 -8.55 15.13 12.84
C ASP A 361 -7.64 15.46 11.64
N LEU A 362 -7.11 14.43 10.96
CA LEU A 362 -6.13 14.54 9.87
C LEU A 362 -4.86 15.33 10.26
N SER A 363 -4.55 15.47 11.55
CA SER A 363 -3.26 16.01 12.00
C SER A 363 -2.17 14.95 11.86
N TRP A 364 -0.94 15.39 11.60
CA TRP A 364 0.20 14.51 11.38
C TRP A 364 1.13 14.37 12.58
N SER A 365 0.72 14.86 13.75
CA SER A 365 1.54 14.86 14.97
C SER A 365 1.97 13.47 15.42
N SER A 366 1.05 12.50 15.44
CA SER A 366 1.36 11.11 15.79
C SER A 366 2.29 10.47 14.77
N ASN A 367 2.02 10.65 13.45
CA ASN A 367 2.89 10.14 12.41
C ASN A 367 4.29 10.74 12.49
N THR A 368 4.40 12.07 12.66
CA THR A 368 5.69 12.76 12.80
C THR A 368 6.46 12.26 14.02
N THR A 369 5.78 12.09 15.15
CA THR A 369 6.38 11.54 16.36
C THR A 369 6.90 10.12 16.13
N ALA A 370 6.09 9.24 15.54
CA ALA A 370 6.46 7.85 15.28
C ALA A 370 7.68 7.73 14.33
N ILE A 371 7.68 8.45 13.21
CA ILE A 371 8.82 8.41 12.27
C ILE A 371 10.09 9.03 12.88
N CYS A 372 9.96 10.09 13.68
CA CYS A 372 11.09 10.71 14.37
C CYS A 372 11.68 9.77 15.42
N GLN A 373 10.85 9.14 16.25
CA GLN A 373 11.30 8.17 17.26
C GLN A 373 12.04 7.00 16.58
N ALA A 374 11.47 6.45 15.52
CA ALA A 374 12.08 5.37 14.77
C ALA A 374 13.42 5.78 14.11
N ALA A 375 13.51 7.00 13.57
CA ALA A 375 14.75 7.52 12.99
C ALA A 375 15.81 7.82 14.08
N TYR A 376 15.41 8.42 15.20
CA TYR A 376 16.32 8.68 16.33
C TYR A 376 16.86 7.38 16.94
N SER A 377 16.02 6.36 17.06
CA SER A 377 16.47 5.05 17.55
C SER A 377 17.56 4.42 16.68
N ARG A 378 17.60 4.75 15.37
CA ARG A 378 18.64 4.25 14.45
C ARG A 378 19.93 5.04 14.44
N LEU A 379 19.98 6.24 15.05
CA LEU A 379 21.22 7.02 15.18
C LEU A 379 22.31 6.28 15.97
N TRP A 380 21.93 5.28 16.80
CA TRP A 380 22.91 4.43 17.50
C TRP A 380 23.85 3.72 16.53
N MET A 381 23.40 3.39 15.30
CA MET A 381 24.24 2.76 14.28
C MET A 381 25.45 3.64 13.97
N LEU A 382 25.22 4.95 13.77
CA LEU A 382 26.30 5.91 13.50
C LEU A 382 27.25 6.01 14.70
N ARG A 383 26.71 6.04 15.94
CA ARG A 383 27.52 6.11 17.18
C ARG A 383 28.36 4.83 17.40
N ARG A 384 27.88 3.69 16.93
CA ARG A 384 28.60 2.41 17.06
C ARG A 384 29.63 2.20 15.94
N LEU A 385 29.30 2.54 14.71
CA LEU A 385 30.20 2.34 13.58
C LEU A 385 31.38 3.31 13.58
N LYS A 386 31.19 4.54 14.06
CA LYS A 386 32.24 5.56 14.09
C LYS A 386 33.49 5.15 14.88
N PRO A 387 33.40 4.71 16.14
CA PRO A 387 34.58 4.27 16.90
C PRO A 387 35.20 2.96 16.36
N LEU A 388 34.47 2.20 15.53
CA LEU A 388 34.97 1.03 14.82
C LEU A 388 35.76 1.38 13.54
N GLY A 389 35.98 2.68 13.27
CA GLY A 389 36.78 3.16 12.16
C GLY A 389 36.03 3.39 10.85
N ALA A 390 34.67 3.37 10.87
CA ALA A 390 33.91 3.71 9.68
C ALA A 390 34.21 5.14 9.20
N SER A 391 34.48 5.29 7.91
CA SER A 391 34.72 6.58 7.27
C SER A 391 33.45 7.46 7.24
N GLU A 392 33.60 8.76 7.05
CA GLU A 392 32.46 9.68 6.95
C GLU A 392 31.53 9.32 5.77
N SER A 393 32.09 8.85 4.67
CA SER A 393 31.31 8.42 3.52
C SER A 393 30.47 7.17 3.82
N GLU A 394 31.02 6.21 4.56
CA GLU A 394 30.27 5.02 5.01
C GLU A 394 29.18 5.37 6.03
N LEU A 395 29.50 6.26 6.99
CA LEU A 395 28.50 6.75 7.94
C LEU A 395 27.38 7.53 7.25
N LEU A 396 27.71 8.34 6.24
CA LEU A 396 26.71 9.06 5.44
C LEU A 396 25.83 8.08 4.63
N ASP A 397 26.42 7.02 4.12
CA ASP A 397 25.71 5.95 3.40
C ASP A 397 24.72 5.20 4.34
N VAL A 398 25.13 4.94 5.58
CA VAL A 398 24.25 4.37 6.61
C VAL A 398 23.12 5.35 6.95
N TYR A 399 23.42 6.64 7.10
CA TYR A 399 22.39 7.66 7.30
C TYR A 399 21.38 7.68 6.15
N ASP A 400 21.85 7.74 4.91
CA ASP A 400 20.98 7.81 3.73
C ASP A 400 20.10 6.56 3.58
N LYS A 401 20.65 5.37 3.82
CA LYS A 401 19.97 4.08 3.57
C LYS A 401 19.13 3.59 4.75
N GLN A 402 19.49 3.93 5.98
CA GLN A 402 18.86 3.36 7.17
C GLN A 402 18.04 4.35 8.00
N ILE A 403 18.35 5.64 7.91
CA ILE A 403 17.75 6.68 8.76
C ILE A 403 16.89 7.62 7.91
N ARG A 404 17.47 8.26 6.87
CA ARG A 404 16.75 9.23 6.04
C ARG A 404 15.57 8.59 5.30
N CYS A 405 15.69 7.37 4.84
CA CYS A 405 14.60 6.66 4.16
C CYS A 405 13.31 6.59 4.98
N MET A 406 13.41 6.61 6.32
CA MET A 406 12.23 6.58 7.19
C MET A 406 11.47 7.89 7.18
N VAL A 407 12.17 9.02 7.15
CA VAL A 407 11.57 10.36 7.11
C VAL A 407 11.22 10.81 5.68
N GLU A 408 11.55 9.99 4.68
CA GLU A 408 11.16 10.17 3.29
C GLU A 408 9.98 9.25 2.88
N PHE A 409 9.55 8.33 3.75
CA PHE A 409 8.46 7.41 3.44
C PHE A 409 7.11 8.13 3.33
N CYS A 410 6.40 7.96 2.23
CA CYS A 410 5.08 8.53 1.95
C CYS A 410 4.97 10.05 2.12
N THR A 411 6.04 10.80 1.87
CA THR A 411 6.06 12.27 2.01
C THR A 411 4.95 13.01 1.25
N PRO A 412 4.48 12.60 0.07
CA PRO A 412 3.40 13.31 -0.62
C PRO A 412 2.08 13.31 0.19
N VAL A 413 1.89 12.34 1.08
CA VAL A 413 0.66 12.16 1.86
C VAL A 413 0.58 13.20 3.00
N TRP A 414 1.63 13.29 3.81
CA TRP A 414 1.60 14.02 5.09
C TRP A 414 2.33 15.36 5.06
N THR A 415 3.22 15.61 4.10
CA THR A 415 3.95 16.90 4.02
C THR A 415 3.04 18.14 3.99
N PRO A 416 1.93 18.16 3.21
CA PRO A 416 1.12 19.38 3.10
C PRO A 416 0.40 19.77 4.40
N GLY A 417 0.23 18.81 5.31
CA GLY A 417 -0.43 19.05 6.61
C GLY A 417 0.52 19.36 7.77
N LEU A 418 1.84 19.31 7.55
CA LEU A 418 2.81 19.58 8.61
C LEU A 418 2.74 21.00 9.16
N THR A 419 2.89 21.12 10.47
CA THR A 419 3.17 22.38 11.15
C THR A 419 4.66 22.70 11.10
N LYS A 420 5.03 23.97 11.31
CA LYS A 420 6.44 24.38 11.42
C LYS A 420 7.20 23.68 12.54
N ALA A 421 6.52 23.35 13.63
CA ALA A 421 7.11 22.59 14.75
C ALA A 421 7.48 21.17 14.32
N GLU A 422 6.59 20.49 13.59
CA GLU A 422 6.82 19.15 13.05
C GLU A 422 7.92 19.14 11.97
N GLU A 423 7.93 20.13 11.08
CA GLU A 423 9.03 20.30 10.10
C GLU A 423 10.38 20.41 10.83
N ASN A 424 10.46 21.23 11.88
CA ASN A 424 11.67 21.40 12.67
C ASN A 424 12.04 20.10 13.44
N GLN A 425 11.06 19.35 13.91
CA GLN A 425 11.28 18.07 14.57
C GLN A 425 11.94 17.05 13.61
N ILE A 426 11.45 16.95 12.39
CA ILE A 426 12.04 16.10 11.36
C ILE A 426 13.45 16.56 11.00
N GLU A 427 13.67 17.88 10.84
CA GLU A 427 14.97 18.45 10.48
C GLU A 427 16.05 18.19 11.54
N ARG A 428 15.67 18.10 12.83
CA ARG A 428 16.59 17.78 13.91
C ARG A 428 17.26 16.41 13.75
N ILE A 429 16.64 15.46 13.06
CA ILE A 429 17.22 14.14 12.80
C ILE A 429 18.47 14.24 11.94
N GLN A 430 18.41 15.01 10.85
CA GLN A 430 19.57 15.23 9.98
C GLN A 430 20.67 16.02 10.69
N LYS A 431 20.29 17.04 11.49
CA LYS A 431 21.23 17.79 12.31
C LYS A 431 21.96 16.86 13.28
N ALA A 432 21.25 15.99 13.98
CA ALA A 432 21.83 15.02 14.91
C ALA A 432 22.74 14.00 14.20
N ALA A 433 22.32 13.50 13.03
CA ALA A 433 23.15 12.58 12.26
C ALA A 433 24.47 13.24 11.82
N PHE A 434 24.42 14.45 11.28
CA PHE A 434 25.61 15.18 10.83
C PHE A 434 26.52 15.58 12.00
N SER A 435 25.94 15.93 13.16
CA SER A 435 26.71 16.16 14.39
C SER A 435 27.46 14.91 14.83
N ILE A 436 26.85 13.72 14.78
CA ILE A 436 27.52 12.45 15.10
C ILE A 436 28.64 12.15 14.09
N ILE A 437 28.40 12.33 12.79
CA ILE A 437 29.38 12.03 11.75
C ILE A 437 30.59 12.95 11.86
N LEU A 438 30.39 14.28 11.94
CA LEU A 438 31.47 15.29 11.97
C LEU A 438 32.12 15.46 13.34
N ASP A 439 31.41 15.16 14.44
CA ASP A 439 31.87 15.31 15.81
C ASP A 439 32.43 16.73 16.10
N ARG A 440 33.68 16.83 16.53
CA ARG A 440 34.35 18.12 16.82
C ARG A 440 34.40 19.07 15.64
N ARG A 441 34.26 18.57 14.39
CA ARG A 441 34.21 19.39 13.17
C ARG A 441 32.80 19.94 12.87
N TYR A 442 31.79 19.52 13.61
CA TYR A 442 30.44 20.05 13.46
C TYR A 442 30.36 21.47 14.07
N THR A 443 30.29 22.48 13.24
CA THR A 443 30.20 23.90 13.66
C THR A 443 28.79 24.48 13.49
N SER A 444 28.14 24.17 12.36
CA SER A 444 26.76 24.58 12.09
C SER A 444 26.10 23.65 11.07
N TYR A 445 24.78 23.63 11.09
CA TYR A 445 24.02 22.82 10.15
C TYR A 445 24.23 23.23 8.70
N ALA A 446 24.28 24.54 8.44
CA ALA A 446 24.51 25.07 7.09
C ALA A 446 25.89 24.63 6.52
N ARG A 447 26.94 24.68 7.35
CA ARG A 447 28.26 24.19 6.93
C ARG A 447 28.28 22.67 6.72
N ALA A 448 27.58 21.90 7.56
CA ALA A 448 27.46 20.45 7.39
C ALA A 448 26.70 20.07 6.11
N LEU A 449 25.63 20.80 5.76
CA LEU A 449 24.92 20.62 4.48
C LEU A 449 25.84 20.87 3.28
N ALA A 450 26.60 21.97 3.30
CA ALA A 450 27.55 22.31 2.24
C ALA A 450 28.66 21.26 2.12
N TYR A 451 29.24 20.83 3.27
CA TYR A 451 30.31 19.83 3.32
C TYR A 451 29.88 18.49 2.72
N PHE A 452 28.69 17.98 3.10
CA PHE A 452 28.16 16.73 2.59
C PHE A 452 27.44 16.86 1.23
N LYS A 453 27.36 18.06 0.66
CA LYS A 453 26.59 18.36 -0.56
C LYS A 453 25.16 17.83 -0.45
N ARG A 454 24.50 18.17 0.66
CA ARG A 454 23.10 17.78 0.93
C ARG A 454 22.24 19.03 1.10
N THR A 455 20.95 18.87 0.85
CA THR A 455 19.92 19.89 1.11
C THR A 455 19.24 19.61 2.45
N THR A 456 18.43 20.55 2.92
CA THR A 456 17.55 20.32 4.07
C THR A 456 16.56 19.20 3.77
N LEU A 457 16.07 18.52 4.79
CA LEU A 457 15.01 17.50 4.62
C LEU A 457 13.72 18.14 4.07
N SER A 458 13.45 19.39 4.40
CA SER A 458 12.30 20.12 3.85
C SER A 458 12.43 20.31 2.32
N SER A 459 13.56 20.84 1.83
CA SER A 459 13.81 20.97 0.39
C SER A 459 13.80 19.61 -0.31
N ARG A 460 14.39 18.61 0.33
CA ARG A 460 14.42 17.26 -0.19
C ARG A 460 13.02 16.65 -0.34
N ARG A 461 12.12 16.85 0.64
CA ARG A 461 10.72 16.41 0.54
C ARG A 461 10.00 17.10 -0.62
N THR A 462 10.19 18.40 -0.80
CA THR A 462 9.62 19.15 -1.93
C THR A 462 10.07 18.56 -3.26
N GLU A 463 11.38 18.30 -3.43
CA GLU A 463 11.92 17.65 -4.64
C GLU A 463 11.31 16.27 -4.90
N LEU A 464 11.23 15.43 -3.87
CA LEU A 464 10.63 14.08 -3.97
C LEU A 464 9.14 14.14 -4.33
N ASN A 465 8.40 15.05 -3.71
CA ASN A 465 6.97 15.23 -3.95
C ASN A 465 6.69 15.76 -5.36
N LEU A 466 7.51 16.68 -5.84
CA LEU A 466 7.42 17.19 -7.21
C LEU A 466 7.73 16.10 -8.25
N LYS A 467 8.79 15.30 -8.02
CA LYS A 467 9.10 14.15 -8.88
C LYS A 467 7.96 13.13 -8.89
N PHE A 468 7.35 12.89 -7.74
CA PHE A 468 6.17 12.02 -7.62
C PHE A 468 4.98 12.59 -8.40
N ALA A 469 4.67 13.88 -8.21
CA ALA A 469 3.58 14.56 -8.91
C ALA A 469 3.72 14.50 -10.44
N LYS A 470 4.90 14.78 -10.97
CA LYS A 470 5.21 14.68 -12.41
C LYS A 470 5.00 13.26 -12.94
N LYS A 471 5.41 12.25 -12.16
CA LYS A 471 5.18 10.85 -12.53
C LYS A 471 3.70 10.51 -12.56
N CYS A 472 2.90 11.00 -11.61
CA CYS A 472 1.46 10.82 -11.59
C CYS A 472 0.77 11.53 -12.76
N LEU A 473 1.17 12.76 -13.07
CA LEU A 473 0.65 13.52 -14.19
C LEU A 473 0.88 12.83 -15.54
N SER A 474 2.01 12.15 -15.70
CA SER A 474 2.33 11.38 -16.92
C SER A 474 1.74 9.96 -16.96
N SER A 475 1.04 9.55 -15.90
CA SER A 475 0.44 8.22 -15.78
C SER A 475 -1.03 8.24 -16.19
N GLU A 476 -1.45 7.39 -17.13
CA GLU A 476 -2.86 7.22 -17.50
C GLU A 476 -3.75 6.92 -16.28
N LYS A 477 -3.23 6.17 -15.30
CA LYS A 477 -3.96 5.80 -14.09
C LYS A 477 -4.18 6.98 -13.14
N TYR A 478 -3.24 7.93 -13.03
CA TYR A 478 -3.25 8.99 -12.02
C TYR A 478 -3.37 10.41 -12.57
N GLN A 479 -3.34 10.59 -13.91
CA GLN A 479 -3.52 11.90 -14.54
C GLN A 479 -4.85 12.57 -14.14
N HIS A 480 -5.86 11.77 -13.79
CA HIS A 480 -7.17 12.25 -13.35
C HIS A 480 -7.13 13.04 -12.02
N TRP A 481 -6.05 12.95 -11.25
CA TRP A 481 -5.84 13.81 -10.07
C TRP A 481 -5.64 15.27 -10.45
N PHE A 482 -5.26 15.54 -11.70
CA PHE A 482 -4.87 16.86 -12.19
C PHE A 482 -5.75 17.27 -13.37
N CYS A 483 -6.31 18.48 -13.28
CA CYS A 483 -7.08 19.06 -14.37
C CYS A 483 -6.22 20.08 -15.12
N LEU A 484 -6.06 19.91 -16.43
CA LEU A 484 -5.44 20.90 -17.30
C LEU A 484 -6.41 22.04 -17.59
N ASN A 485 -5.90 23.27 -17.65
CA ASN A 485 -6.65 24.42 -18.13
C ASN A 485 -7.02 24.19 -19.60
N LYS A 486 -8.31 23.95 -19.87
CA LYS A 486 -8.84 23.94 -21.24
C LYS A 486 -9.32 25.35 -21.59
N PRO A 487 -9.01 25.88 -22.78
CA PRO A 487 -9.65 27.10 -23.23
C PRO A 487 -11.16 26.84 -23.30
N SER A 488 -11.95 27.56 -22.52
CA SER A 488 -13.40 27.52 -22.67
C SER A 488 -13.76 28.34 -23.92
N ASP A 489 -14.55 27.79 -24.79
CA ASP A 489 -15.05 28.46 -26.02
C ASP A 489 -15.88 29.74 -25.74
N GLN A 490 -16.07 30.10 -24.45
CA GLN A 490 -16.97 31.19 -24.03
C GLN A 490 -16.34 32.27 -23.14
N LEU A 491 -15.04 32.27 -22.86
CA LEU A 491 -14.44 33.34 -22.04
C LEU A 491 -13.69 34.36 -22.89
N SER A 492 -14.15 35.59 -22.73
CA SER A 492 -13.69 36.85 -23.35
C SER A 492 -12.19 36.93 -23.69
N LYS A 493 -11.89 37.52 -24.84
CA LYS A 493 -10.62 37.77 -25.53
C LYS A 493 -9.55 38.57 -24.74
N THR A 494 -9.54 38.63 -23.40
CA THR A 494 -8.73 39.58 -22.66
C THR A 494 -7.65 38.99 -21.74
N ARG A 495 -7.50 37.66 -21.63
CA ARG A 495 -6.36 37.04 -20.91
C ARG A 495 -5.89 35.80 -21.66
N SER A 496 -4.60 35.76 -22.01
CA SER A 496 -3.95 34.55 -22.49
C SER A 496 -4.03 33.47 -21.40
N ILE A 497 -4.80 32.41 -21.65
CA ILE A 497 -4.87 31.27 -20.75
C ILE A 497 -3.64 30.43 -21.03
N ASP A 498 -2.80 30.25 -20.01
CA ASP A 498 -1.68 29.30 -20.06
C ASP A 498 -2.26 27.87 -20.02
N THR A 499 -2.32 27.25 -21.20
CA THR A 499 -2.87 25.90 -21.40
C THR A 499 -2.02 24.81 -20.76
N ASN A 500 -0.78 25.12 -20.35
CA ASN A 500 0.11 24.17 -19.70
C ASN A 500 -0.08 24.14 -18.18
N ARG A 501 -0.77 25.13 -17.61
CA ARG A 501 -0.98 25.25 -16.17
C ARG A 501 -2.14 24.37 -15.71
N LEU A 502 -1.95 23.69 -14.57
CA LEU A 502 -3.00 22.91 -13.95
C LEU A 502 -4.04 23.83 -13.27
N VAL A 503 -5.31 23.45 -13.33
CA VAL A 503 -6.37 24.15 -12.61
C VAL A 503 -6.15 23.98 -11.12
N PRO A 504 -6.04 25.08 -10.34
CA PRO A 504 -5.94 24.97 -8.88
C PRO A 504 -7.18 24.28 -8.30
N VAL A 505 -6.97 23.44 -7.29
CA VAL A 505 -8.08 22.79 -6.57
C VAL A 505 -8.83 23.86 -5.77
N GLU A 506 -10.10 24.06 -6.08
CA GLU A 506 -10.98 24.91 -5.28
C GLU A 506 -11.28 24.22 -3.96
N ALA A 507 -11.15 24.93 -2.84
CA ALA A 507 -11.37 24.42 -1.49
C ALA A 507 -12.20 25.40 -0.66
N ARG A 508 -13.21 24.90 0.02
CA ARG A 508 -13.99 25.66 1.00
C ARG A 508 -13.27 25.73 2.35
N THR A 509 -12.58 24.66 2.72
CA THR A 509 -11.89 24.53 3.99
C THR A 509 -10.37 24.57 3.83
N LYS A 510 -9.68 25.06 4.87
CA LYS A 510 -8.22 25.00 4.94
C LYS A 510 -7.71 23.54 4.96
N GLY A 511 -8.50 22.60 5.48
CA GLY A 511 -8.18 21.19 5.50
C GLY A 511 -8.04 20.62 4.09
N PHE A 512 -9.03 20.83 3.23
CA PHE A 512 -8.98 20.37 1.85
C PHE A 512 -7.90 21.06 1.01
N LEU A 513 -7.65 22.35 1.26
CA LEU A 513 -6.56 23.08 0.62
C LEU A 513 -5.17 22.47 0.94
N LYS A 514 -5.03 21.81 2.08
CA LYS A 514 -3.84 21.06 2.50
C LYS A 514 -3.90 19.58 2.13
N SER A 515 -4.91 19.14 1.37
CA SER A 515 -4.97 17.75 0.90
C SER A 515 -3.79 17.44 -0.03
N PRO A 516 -3.39 16.17 -0.15
CA PRO A 516 -2.25 15.78 -0.98
C PRO A 516 -2.38 16.23 -2.44
N ILE A 517 -3.53 16.04 -3.08
CA ILE A 517 -3.74 16.39 -4.50
C ILE A 517 -3.66 17.91 -4.70
N ALA A 518 -4.30 18.70 -3.82
CA ALA A 518 -4.23 20.17 -3.89
C ALA A 518 -2.78 20.68 -3.72
N TYR A 519 -2.01 20.05 -2.86
CA TYR A 519 -0.61 20.35 -2.67
C TYR A 519 0.26 19.99 -3.89
N LEU A 520 0.10 18.80 -4.45
CA LEU A 520 0.85 18.35 -5.62
C LEU A 520 0.55 19.20 -6.85
N THR A 521 -0.71 19.62 -7.04
CA THR A 521 -1.13 20.56 -8.10
C THR A 521 -0.39 21.91 -7.96
N ARG A 522 -0.32 22.45 -6.73
CA ARG A 522 0.44 23.70 -6.49
C ARG A 522 1.91 23.56 -6.80
N LEU A 523 2.55 22.46 -6.35
CA LEU A 523 3.97 22.22 -6.62
C LEU A 523 4.30 22.19 -8.11
N ILE A 524 3.45 21.58 -8.93
CA ILE A 524 3.64 21.57 -10.39
C ILE A 524 3.53 22.98 -10.94
N ASN A 525 2.54 23.75 -10.50
CA ASN A 525 2.31 25.11 -10.98
C ASN A 525 3.38 26.13 -10.51
N GLU A 526 4.03 25.90 -9.37
CA GLU A 526 5.10 26.74 -8.84
C GLU A 526 6.45 26.51 -9.54
N GLU A 527 6.64 25.35 -10.19
CA GLU A 527 7.85 25.05 -10.96
C GLU A 527 7.78 25.58 -12.40
N GLN A 528 6.59 25.69 -12.97
CA GLN A 528 6.37 26.28 -14.31
C GLN A 528 6.56 27.80 -14.30
#